data_53842255c259860cb89fa98489597fa6
#
_entry.id   53842255c259860cb89fa98489597fa6
#
_cell.length_a   1.000
_cell.length_b   1.000
_cell.length_c   1.000
_cell.angle_alpha   90.00
_cell.angle_beta   90.00
_cell.angle_gamma   90.00
#
_symmetry.space_group_name_H-M   'P 1'
#
loop_
_entity.id
_entity.type
_entity.pdbx_description
1 polymer ?
#
loop_
_entity_poly.entity_id
_entity_poly.type
_entity_poly.pdbx_seq_one_letter_code
_entity_poly.pdbx_strand_id
1 'polypeptide(L)'
;ASAMLYVPLKAPMRVRGVVALALRNPQRLAVPEQRRLLDTFASLLAIALERIHYVDVAQTTTVQMESERLRNALLGAISHDLRTPLAALAGMADSLRLTQPPLAPAHAEIAARLREAALRLNALVNNLLDMARLESGNVALNLQWQPLEEVVGSALRGLAAPSEGRHPIRVQLPADLPLLRFDAVLVERVLANLLENAAKYTPAGSPVTIGAAATRESVEVWVADEGPGLPPGREALIFEKFERGRKESATPGVGLGLAICRAIVAAHGGTIRGETRPEGGARFVFTLPRGEPPRIEDLDDGDDNAAMPRATDPENAR
;
A
#
# COMPACT_ATOMS: atom_id res chain seq x y z
N ALA A 1 -59.94 20.08 -13.73
CA ALA A 1 -58.62 19.45 -13.69
C ALA A 1 -57.63 20.52 -13.26
N SER A 2 -56.87 20.30 -12.17
CA SER A 2 -55.79 21.19 -11.74
C SER A 2 -54.61 21.02 -12.70
N ALA A 3 -54.13 22.10 -13.30
CA ALA A 3 -52.92 22.05 -14.11
C ALA A 3 -51.72 21.95 -13.19
N MET A 4 -50.77 21.02 -13.53
CA MET A 4 -49.50 20.87 -12.83
C MET A 4 -48.40 21.56 -13.61
N LEU A 5 -47.60 22.37 -12.95
CA LEU A 5 -46.40 22.99 -13.49
C LEU A 5 -45.15 22.35 -12.83
N TYR A 6 -44.21 21.92 -13.60
CA TYR A 6 -42.93 21.42 -13.14
C TYR A 6 -41.83 22.44 -13.42
N VAL A 7 -41.17 22.88 -12.36
CA VAL A 7 -40.09 23.88 -12.44
C VAL A 7 -38.78 23.23 -12.01
N PRO A 8 -37.76 23.11 -12.89
CA PRO A 8 -36.49 22.56 -12.54
C PRO A 8 -35.69 23.49 -11.61
N LEU A 9 -35.14 22.98 -10.54
CA LEU A 9 -34.24 23.67 -9.62
C LEU A 9 -32.82 23.63 -10.18
N LYS A 10 -32.46 24.63 -10.99
CA LYS A 10 -31.17 24.74 -11.64
C LYS A 10 -30.15 25.43 -10.73
N ALA A 11 -29.18 24.67 -10.24
CA ALA A 11 -27.99 25.22 -9.61
C ALA A 11 -26.86 25.38 -10.67
N PRO A 12 -25.75 26.08 -10.39
CA PRO A 12 -24.70 26.39 -11.37
C PRO A 12 -24.13 25.17 -12.08
N MET A 13 -23.97 24.05 -11.38
CA MET A 13 -23.33 22.85 -11.91
C MET A 13 -24.32 21.79 -12.41
N ARG A 14 -25.54 21.73 -11.86
CA ARG A 14 -26.52 20.68 -12.18
C ARG A 14 -27.93 21.03 -11.73
N VAL A 15 -28.91 20.28 -12.25
CA VAL A 15 -30.31 20.36 -11.73
C VAL A 15 -30.36 19.57 -10.42
N ARG A 16 -30.81 20.21 -9.33
CA ARG A 16 -30.87 19.61 -7.98
C ARG A 16 -32.20 18.95 -7.67
N GLY A 17 -33.24 19.25 -8.46
CA GLY A 17 -34.57 18.71 -8.27
C GLY A 17 -35.58 19.38 -9.18
N VAL A 18 -36.85 19.06 -8.97
CA VAL A 18 -37.98 19.67 -9.65
C VAL A 18 -39.06 20.01 -8.63
N VAL A 19 -39.58 21.24 -8.68
CA VAL A 19 -40.76 21.64 -7.92
C VAL A 19 -41.99 21.41 -8.77
N ALA A 20 -42.95 20.67 -8.24
CA ALA A 20 -44.28 20.50 -8.84
C ALA A 20 -45.27 21.41 -8.17
N LEU A 21 -45.90 22.29 -8.95
CA LEU A 21 -46.91 23.27 -8.47
C LEU A 21 -48.28 22.93 -9.02
N ALA A 22 -49.27 22.75 -8.14
CA ALA A 22 -50.66 22.62 -8.53
C ALA A 22 -51.30 24.02 -8.69
N LEU A 23 -51.66 24.35 -9.91
CA LEU A 23 -52.18 25.68 -10.25
C LEU A 23 -53.71 25.69 -10.20
N ARG A 24 -54.26 26.54 -9.33
CA ARG A 24 -55.71 26.80 -9.30
C ARG A 24 -56.16 27.73 -10.44
N ASN A 25 -55.29 28.65 -10.89
CA ASN A 25 -55.52 29.54 -12.00
C ASN A 25 -54.28 29.67 -12.90
N PRO A 26 -54.20 28.91 -14.02
CA PRO A 26 -53.03 28.91 -14.91
C PRO A 26 -52.76 30.29 -15.59
N GLN A 27 -53.77 31.11 -15.73
CA GLN A 27 -53.64 32.43 -16.39
C GLN A 27 -52.74 33.39 -15.62
N ARG A 28 -52.58 33.22 -14.31
CA ARG A 28 -51.66 34.04 -13.50
C ARG A 28 -50.21 33.92 -13.91
N LEU A 29 -49.80 32.78 -14.41
CA LEU A 29 -48.43 32.57 -14.90
C LEU A 29 -48.14 33.21 -16.28
N ALA A 30 -49.17 33.73 -16.95
CA ALA A 30 -49.00 34.54 -18.16
C ALA A 30 -48.47 35.94 -17.83
N VAL A 31 -48.55 36.36 -16.56
CA VAL A 31 -48.05 37.67 -16.10
C VAL A 31 -46.51 37.58 -15.94
N PRO A 32 -45.72 38.37 -16.66
CA PRO A 32 -44.25 38.27 -16.67
C PRO A 32 -43.62 38.40 -15.26
N GLU A 33 -44.16 39.25 -14.41
CA GLU A 33 -43.68 39.48 -13.04
C GLU A 33 -43.83 38.22 -12.17
N GLN A 34 -44.96 37.51 -12.29
CA GLN A 34 -45.20 36.30 -11.51
C GLN A 34 -44.27 35.12 -11.96
N ARG A 35 -44.00 35.09 -13.25
CA ARG A 35 -43.05 34.09 -13.79
C ARG A 35 -41.62 34.38 -13.32
N ARG A 36 -41.18 35.63 -13.36
CA ARG A 36 -39.87 36.04 -12.81
C ARG A 36 -39.75 35.74 -11.32
N LEU A 37 -40.81 35.97 -10.53
CA LEU A 37 -40.83 35.65 -9.11
C LEU A 37 -40.65 34.14 -8.89
N LEU A 38 -41.35 33.30 -9.66
CA LEU A 38 -41.23 31.84 -9.59
C LEU A 38 -39.82 31.38 -9.96
N ASP A 39 -39.23 31.92 -11.01
CA ASP A 39 -37.87 31.60 -11.43
C ASP A 39 -36.83 32.00 -10.35
N THR A 40 -37.06 33.16 -9.70
CA THR A 40 -36.22 33.61 -8.57
C THR A 40 -36.32 32.65 -7.38
N PHE A 41 -37.54 32.26 -6.99
CA PHE A 41 -37.71 31.27 -5.91
C PHE A 41 -37.13 29.92 -6.25
N ALA A 42 -37.30 29.45 -7.49
CA ALA A 42 -36.69 28.19 -7.94
C ALA A 42 -35.16 28.24 -7.87
N SER A 43 -34.58 29.38 -8.24
CA SER A 43 -33.11 29.59 -8.16
C SER A 43 -32.61 29.61 -6.71
N LEU A 44 -33.34 30.33 -5.81
CA LEU A 44 -33.00 30.38 -4.38
C LEU A 44 -33.11 28.99 -3.73
N LEU A 45 -34.16 28.22 -4.05
CA LEU A 45 -34.30 26.83 -3.58
C LEU A 45 -33.19 25.94 -4.12
N ALA A 46 -32.80 26.08 -5.39
CA ALA A 46 -31.71 25.32 -5.98
C ALA A 46 -30.40 25.60 -5.26
N ILE A 47 -30.08 26.87 -4.98
CA ILE A 47 -28.85 27.27 -4.24
C ILE A 47 -28.92 26.74 -2.80
N ALA A 48 -30.04 26.82 -2.12
CA ALA A 48 -30.19 26.31 -0.76
C ALA A 48 -29.98 24.79 -0.68
N LEU A 49 -30.57 24.03 -1.60
CA LEU A 49 -30.39 22.59 -1.69
C LEU A 49 -28.92 22.20 -2.05
N GLU A 50 -28.32 22.99 -2.91
CA GLU A 50 -26.91 22.81 -3.25
C GLU A 50 -26.02 23.02 -2.03
N ARG A 51 -26.23 24.06 -1.26
CA ARG A 51 -25.49 24.34 -0.03
C ARG A 51 -25.65 23.23 1.01
N ILE A 52 -26.89 22.75 1.25
CA ILE A 52 -27.12 21.62 2.18
C ILE A 52 -26.34 20.40 1.73
N HIS A 53 -26.37 20.06 0.45
CA HIS A 53 -25.64 18.92 -0.07
C HIS A 53 -24.12 19.05 0.10
N TYR A 54 -23.53 20.23 -0.13
CA TYR A 54 -22.09 20.43 0.09
C TYR A 54 -21.70 20.33 1.56
N VAL A 55 -22.54 20.83 2.47
CA VAL A 55 -22.32 20.71 3.91
C VAL A 55 -22.34 19.23 4.33
N ASP A 56 -23.33 18.47 3.86
CA ASP A 56 -23.45 17.04 4.16
C ASP A 56 -22.24 16.22 3.66
N VAL A 57 -21.86 16.46 2.41
CA VAL A 57 -20.65 15.83 1.82
C VAL A 57 -19.39 16.19 2.60
N ALA A 58 -19.22 17.48 2.96
CA ALA A 58 -18.06 17.93 3.72
C ALA A 58 -18.02 17.30 5.12
N GLN A 59 -19.14 17.23 5.82
CA GLN A 59 -19.23 16.58 7.13
C GLN A 59 -18.90 15.08 7.04
N THR A 60 -19.49 14.38 6.08
CA THR A 60 -19.24 12.93 5.90
C THR A 60 -17.76 12.68 5.61
N THR A 61 -17.16 13.48 4.73
CA THR A 61 -15.73 13.37 4.41
C THR A 61 -14.85 13.64 5.64
N THR A 62 -15.17 14.67 6.42
CA THR A 62 -14.41 15.02 7.64
C THR A 62 -14.45 13.88 8.67
N VAL A 63 -15.66 13.35 8.94
CA VAL A 63 -15.82 12.22 9.88
C VAL A 63 -15.06 11.00 9.41
N GLN A 64 -15.08 10.69 8.12
CA GLN A 64 -14.29 9.58 7.56
C GLN A 64 -12.79 9.81 7.75
N MET A 65 -12.29 10.99 7.41
CA MET A 65 -10.87 11.33 7.59
C MET A 65 -10.42 11.26 9.05
N GLU A 66 -11.23 11.73 10.00
CA GLU A 66 -10.91 11.65 11.43
C GLU A 66 -10.92 10.22 11.95
N SER A 67 -11.90 9.41 11.54
CA SER A 67 -11.97 7.99 11.87
C SER A 67 -10.73 7.24 11.38
N GLU A 68 -10.29 7.49 10.15
CA GLU A 68 -9.10 6.88 9.58
C GLU A 68 -7.80 7.35 10.25
N ARG A 69 -7.70 8.65 10.58
CA ARG A 69 -6.56 9.17 11.36
C ARG A 69 -6.45 8.48 12.72
N LEU A 70 -7.57 8.36 13.43
CA LEU A 70 -7.61 7.69 14.72
C LEU A 70 -7.22 6.21 14.59
N ARG A 71 -7.77 5.51 13.60
CA ARG A 71 -7.42 4.12 13.31
C ARG A 71 -5.92 3.94 13.05
N ASN A 72 -5.33 4.81 12.20
CA ASN A 72 -3.91 4.75 11.90
C ASN A 72 -3.02 5.08 13.10
N ALA A 73 -3.41 6.05 13.92
CA ALA A 73 -2.71 6.38 15.17
C ALA A 73 -2.75 5.22 16.17
N LEU A 74 -3.92 4.58 16.35
CA LEU A 74 -4.08 3.41 17.21
C LEU A 74 -3.24 2.22 16.71
N LEU A 75 -3.28 1.92 15.41
CA LEU A 75 -2.44 0.87 14.82
C LEU A 75 -0.95 1.15 14.98
N GLY A 76 -0.54 2.42 14.92
CA GLY A 76 0.83 2.86 15.19
C GLY A 76 1.26 2.61 16.64
N ALA A 77 0.42 3.03 17.60
CA ALA A 77 0.68 2.86 19.02
C ALA A 77 0.74 1.38 19.41
N ILE A 78 -0.26 0.58 19.00
CA ILE A 78 -0.31 -0.86 19.24
C ILE A 78 0.92 -1.56 18.65
N SER A 79 1.36 -1.15 17.46
CA SER A 79 2.56 -1.70 16.81
C SER A 79 3.81 -1.52 17.67
N HIS A 80 4.00 -0.30 18.19
CA HIS A 80 5.12 0.03 19.06
C HIS A 80 5.06 -0.76 20.37
N ASP A 81 3.90 -0.78 21.01
CA ASP A 81 3.69 -1.39 22.33
C ASP A 81 3.81 -2.92 22.32
N LEU A 82 3.51 -3.56 21.18
CA LEU A 82 3.72 -4.99 21.00
C LEU A 82 5.16 -5.33 20.59
N ARG A 83 5.82 -4.48 19.79
CA ARG A 83 7.20 -4.74 19.34
C ARG A 83 8.20 -4.71 20.48
N THR A 84 8.05 -3.78 21.41
CA THR A 84 8.98 -3.60 22.53
C THR A 84 9.09 -4.85 23.43
N PRO A 85 8.01 -5.43 23.97
CA PRO A 85 8.10 -6.64 24.79
C PRO A 85 8.56 -7.87 23.99
N LEU A 86 8.20 -7.98 22.72
CA LEU A 86 8.64 -9.09 21.86
C LEU A 86 10.15 -9.02 21.57
N ALA A 87 10.68 -7.82 21.32
CA ALA A 87 12.12 -7.61 21.18
C ALA A 87 12.87 -7.90 22.48
N ALA A 88 12.30 -7.49 23.64
CA ALA A 88 12.86 -7.81 24.95
C ALA A 88 12.90 -9.31 25.21
N LEU A 89 11.84 -10.06 24.87
CA LEU A 89 11.80 -11.53 25.00
C LEU A 89 12.87 -12.19 24.12
N ALA A 90 13.04 -11.75 22.87
CA ALA A 90 14.10 -12.25 21.99
C ALA A 90 15.48 -11.96 22.57
N GLY A 91 15.72 -10.73 23.06
CA GLY A 91 16.98 -10.32 23.68
C GLY A 91 17.30 -11.11 24.96
N MET A 92 16.28 -11.36 25.82
CA MET A 92 16.47 -12.21 27.01
C MET A 92 16.84 -13.64 26.64
N ALA A 93 16.20 -14.21 25.61
CA ALA A 93 16.52 -15.54 25.11
C ALA A 93 17.95 -15.61 24.53
N ASP A 94 18.40 -14.56 23.84
CA ASP A 94 19.80 -14.46 23.36
C ASP A 94 20.77 -14.30 24.53
N SER A 95 20.46 -13.50 25.55
CA SER A 95 21.30 -13.35 26.75
C SER A 95 21.45 -14.68 27.50
N LEU A 96 20.38 -15.49 27.60
CA LEU A 96 20.45 -16.83 28.18
C LEU A 96 21.43 -17.75 27.44
N ARG A 97 21.54 -17.63 26.12
CA ARG A 97 22.48 -18.43 25.31
C ARG A 97 23.94 -18.03 25.49
N LEU A 98 24.17 -16.79 25.96
CA LEU A 98 25.52 -16.23 26.17
C LEU A 98 25.97 -16.32 27.63
N THR A 99 25.15 -16.91 28.55
CA THR A 99 25.51 -17.02 29.98
C THR A 99 26.71 -17.93 30.20
N GLN A 100 27.49 -17.61 31.25
CA GLN A 100 28.58 -18.47 31.72
C GLN A 100 28.32 -18.88 33.17
N PRO A 101 28.44 -20.21 33.50
CA PRO A 101 28.76 -21.31 32.59
C PRO A 101 27.65 -21.55 31.52
N PRO A 102 27.98 -22.17 30.38
CA PRO A 102 27.00 -22.46 29.32
C PRO A 102 25.80 -23.24 29.85
N LEU A 103 24.60 -22.93 29.32
CA LEU A 103 23.39 -23.67 29.66
C LEU A 103 23.52 -25.15 29.34
N ALA A 104 22.90 -26.00 30.15
CA ALA A 104 22.71 -27.39 29.78
C ALA A 104 21.97 -27.49 28.42
N PRO A 105 22.30 -28.50 27.56
CA PRO A 105 21.77 -28.60 26.20
C PRO A 105 20.24 -28.45 26.09
N ALA A 106 19.52 -29.05 27.03
CA ALA A 106 18.04 -28.95 27.10
C ALA A 106 17.56 -27.50 27.32
N HIS A 107 18.23 -26.74 28.19
CA HIS A 107 17.88 -25.33 28.44
C HIS A 107 18.29 -24.42 27.29
N ALA A 108 19.43 -24.71 26.64
CA ALA A 108 19.87 -23.99 25.44
C ALA A 108 18.86 -24.16 24.27
N GLU A 109 18.29 -25.35 24.12
CA GLU A 109 17.25 -25.62 23.13
C GLU A 109 15.95 -24.84 23.45
N ILE A 110 15.55 -24.82 24.74
CA ILE A 110 14.37 -24.04 25.16
C ILE A 110 14.58 -22.54 24.87
N ALA A 111 15.74 -21.99 25.19
CA ALA A 111 16.07 -20.60 24.89
C ALA A 111 16.04 -20.30 23.38
N ALA A 112 16.55 -21.21 22.55
CA ALA A 112 16.48 -21.06 21.09
C ALA A 112 15.04 -21.08 20.57
N ARG A 113 14.18 -21.97 21.06
CA ARG A 113 12.76 -22.05 20.72
C ARG A 113 11.97 -20.80 21.17
N LEU A 114 12.27 -20.27 22.37
CA LEU A 114 11.69 -19.03 22.88
C LEU A 114 12.03 -17.85 21.96
N ARG A 115 13.30 -17.72 21.59
CA ARG A 115 13.74 -16.68 20.66
C ARG A 115 13.00 -16.77 19.32
N GLU A 116 12.95 -17.96 18.74
CA GLU A 116 12.25 -18.19 17.47
C GLU A 116 10.76 -17.85 17.56
N ALA A 117 10.11 -18.22 18.68
CA ALA A 117 8.72 -17.89 18.91
C ALA A 117 8.49 -16.38 19.04
N ALA A 118 9.34 -15.64 19.77
CA ALA A 118 9.29 -14.20 19.90
C ALA A 118 9.47 -13.48 18.57
N LEU A 119 10.46 -13.89 17.77
CA LEU A 119 10.70 -13.34 16.42
C LEU A 119 9.52 -13.63 15.48
N ARG A 120 8.94 -14.83 15.53
CA ARG A 120 7.73 -15.16 14.76
C ARG A 120 6.54 -14.30 15.15
N LEU A 121 6.29 -14.11 16.43
CA LEU A 121 5.21 -13.26 16.92
C LEU A 121 5.41 -11.81 16.47
N ASN A 122 6.63 -11.30 16.54
CA ASN A 122 6.94 -9.94 16.08
C ASN A 122 6.65 -9.78 14.57
N ALA A 123 7.06 -10.74 13.74
CA ALA A 123 6.76 -10.74 12.31
C ALA A 123 5.24 -10.79 12.04
N LEU A 124 4.49 -11.60 12.83
CA LEU A 124 3.04 -11.68 12.76
C LEU A 124 2.34 -10.36 13.04
N VAL A 125 2.71 -9.73 14.17
CA VAL A 125 2.15 -8.44 14.59
C VAL A 125 2.43 -7.38 13.52
N ASN A 126 3.67 -7.29 13.04
CA ASN A 126 4.02 -6.35 11.99
C ASN A 126 3.21 -6.61 10.71
N ASN A 127 3.07 -7.85 10.27
CA ASN A 127 2.28 -8.21 9.10
C ASN A 127 0.80 -7.84 9.24
N LEU A 128 0.19 -8.08 10.42
CA LEU A 128 -1.21 -7.74 10.68
C LEU A 128 -1.44 -6.22 10.66
N LEU A 129 -0.55 -5.47 11.29
CA LEU A 129 -0.64 -4.01 11.39
C LEU A 129 -0.43 -3.34 10.04
N ASP A 130 0.52 -3.84 9.25
CA ASP A 130 0.75 -3.32 7.91
C ASP A 130 -0.41 -3.64 6.97
N MET A 131 -0.99 -4.84 7.08
CA MET A 131 -2.20 -5.20 6.36
C MET A 131 -3.35 -4.26 6.70
N ALA A 132 -3.56 -3.96 7.99
CA ALA A 132 -4.61 -3.06 8.43
C ALA A 132 -4.42 -1.62 7.93
N ARG A 133 -3.15 -1.16 7.80
CA ARG A 133 -2.80 0.14 7.20
C ARG A 133 -3.04 0.17 5.70
N LEU A 134 -2.60 -0.87 4.99
CA LEU A 134 -2.77 -0.97 3.53
C LEU A 134 -4.25 -1.04 3.13
N GLU A 135 -5.09 -1.70 3.93
CA GLU A 135 -6.53 -1.81 3.67
C GLU A 135 -7.31 -0.52 3.90
N SER A 136 -6.82 0.38 4.73
CA SER A 136 -7.46 1.68 4.92
C SER A 136 -7.38 2.58 3.67
N GLY A 137 -6.65 2.17 2.64
CA GLY A 137 -6.52 2.92 1.38
C GLY A 137 -5.68 4.22 1.48
N ASN A 138 -5.22 4.56 2.68
CA ASN A 138 -4.55 5.83 2.99
C ASN A 138 -3.04 5.68 3.30
N VAL A 139 -2.40 4.69 2.70
CA VAL A 139 -0.93 4.63 2.78
C VAL A 139 -0.38 5.71 1.86
N ALA A 140 0.11 6.79 2.47
CA ALA A 140 0.91 7.77 1.74
C ALA A 140 2.20 7.07 1.31
N LEU A 141 2.25 6.62 0.04
CA LEU A 141 3.44 6.02 -0.53
C LEU A 141 4.53 7.07 -0.66
N ASN A 142 5.73 6.74 -0.21
CA ASN A 142 6.93 7.54 -0.49
C ASN A 142 7.47 7.18 -1.86
N LEU A 143 6.80 7.65 -2.91
CA LEU A 143 7.13 7.35 -4.31
C LEU A 143 8.35 8.15 -4.76
N GLN A 144 9.47 7.47 -4.97
CA GLN A 144 10.72 8.05 -5.49
C GLN A 144 11.15 7.35 -6.78
N TRP A 145 11.78 8.11 -7.69
CA TRP A 145 12.42 7.54 -8.87
C TRP A 145 13.72 6.87 -8.49
N GLN A 146 13.81 5.57 -8.73
CA GLN A 146 14.96 4.78 -8.31
C GLN A 146 15.13 3.53 -9.18
N PRO A 147 16.35 2.97 -9.27
CA PRO A 147 16.59 1.72 -9.97
C PRO A 147 16.08 0.53 -9.16
N LEU A 148 15.48 -0.44 -9.84
CA LEU A 148 14.97 -1.68 -9.21
C LEU A 148 16.11 -2.51 -8.60
N GLU A 149 17.29 -2.47 -9.19
CA GLU A 149 18.48 -3.20 -8.79
C GLU A 149 18.88 -2.93 -7.33
N GLU A 150 18.74 -1.69 -6.87
CA GLU A 150 19.07 -1.31 -5.49
C GLU A 150 18.18 -2.02 -4.48
N VAL A 151 16.89 -2.07 -4.77
CA VAL A 151 15.91 -2.72 -3.89
C VAL A 151 16.03 -4.23 -3.92
N VAL A 152 16.31 -4.82 -5.08
CA VAL A 152 16.68 -6.26 -5.19
C VAL A 152 17.92 -6.55 -4.38
N GLY A 153 18.97 -5.72 -4.49
CA GLY A 153 20.19 -5.85 -3.70
C GLY A 153 19.94 -5.75 -2.19
N SER A 154 19.07 -4.84 -1.76
CA SER A 154 18.68 -4.70 -0.35
C SER A 154 17.94 -5.93 0.17
N ALA A 155 16.93 -6.41 -0.57
CA ALA A 155 16.16 -7.60 -0.22
C ALA A 155 17.06 -8.84 -0.08
N LEU A 156 18.05 -8.99 -0.96
CA LEU A 156 19.01 -10.11 -0.89
C LEU A 156 19.92 -10.02 0.33
N ARG A 157 20.39 -8.85 0.70
CA ARG A 157 21.18 -8.66 1.94
C ARG A 157 20.39 -8.99 3.20
N GLY A 158 19.10 -8.69 3.22
CA GLY A 158 18.20 -9.03 4.33
C GLY A 158 18.02 -10.54 4.53
N LEU A 159 18.12 -11.33 3.46
CA LEU A 159 17.99 -12.79 3.50
C LEU A 159 19.28 -13.52 3.94
N ALA A 160 20.44 -12.87 3.84
CA ALA A 160 21.74 -13.51 4.00
C ALA A 160 21.99 -14.13 5.37
N ALA A 161 21.33 -13.68 6.44
CA ALA A 161 21.65 -14.14 7.81
C ALA A 161 21.15 -15.55 8.20
N PRO A 162 19.94 -16.04 7.79
CA PRO A 162 19.48 -17.41 8.11
C PRO A 162 19.58 -18.42 6.97
N SER A 163 19.81 -17.98 5.72
CA SER A 163 19.65 -18.80 4.52
C SER A 163 20.95 -19.04 3.74
N GLU A 164 22.10 -18.52 4.23
CA GLU A 164 23.39 -18.72 3.56
C GLU A 164 23.67 -20.21 3.33
N GLY A 165 23.71 -20.57 2.05
CA GLY A 165 24.04 -21.92 1.60
C GLY A 165 22.88 -22.88 1.34
N ARG A 166 21.61 -22.50 1.64
CA ARG A 166 20.46 -23.38 1.35
C ARG A 166 19.98 -23.32 -0.10
N HIS A 167 19.97 -22.13 -0.70
CA HIS A 167 19.47 -21.92 -2.07
C HIS A 167 20.38 -20.97 -2.83
N PRO A 168 20.97 -21.39 -3.97
CA PRO A 168 21.69 -20.47 -4.85
C PRO A 168 20.70 -19.48 -5.45
N ILE A 169 20.98 -18.17 -5.30
CA ILE A 169 20.13 -17.12 -5.86
C ILE A 169 20.72 -16.66 -7.19
N ARG A 170 19.89 -16.64 -8.24
CA ARG A 170 20.22 -16.14 -9.56
C ARG A 170 19.48 -14.83 -9.80
N VAL A 171 20.19 -13.77 -10.17
CA VAL A 171 19.61 -12.47 -10.52
C VAL A 171 19.68 -12.27 -12.02
N GLN A 172 18.56 -12.02 -12.66
CA GLN A 172 18.37 -11.83 -14.10
C GLN A 172 17.69 -10.50 -14.36
N LEU A 173 18.41 -9.40 -14.15
CA LEU A 173 17.94 -8.05 -14.42
C LEU A 173 18.62 -7.53 -15.68
N PRO A 174 17.86 -7.07 -16.71
CA PRO A 174 18.41 -6.37 -17.85
C PRO A 174 19.11 -5.08 -17.41
N ALA A 175 20.26 -4.77 -18.03
CA ALA A 175 21.04 -3.57 -17.71
C ALA A 175 20.35 -2.26 -18.13
N ASP A 176 19.35 -2.34 -18.99
CA ASP A 176 18.60 -1.23 -19.56
C ASP A 176 17.21 -1.03 -18.91
N LEU A 177 17.00 -1.55 -17.68
CA LEU A 177 15.77 -1.30 -16.97
C LEU A 177 15.59 0.20 -16.71
N PRO A 178 14.38 0.75 -16.96
CA PRO A 178 14.12 2.15 -16.68
C PRO A 178 14.06 2.42 -15.17
N LEU A 179 14.32 3.67 -14.77
CA LEU A 179 13.97 4.12 -13.44
C LEU A 179 12.45 3.98 -13.24
N LEU A 180 12.07 3.52 -12.05
CA LEU A 180 10.68 3.32 -11.67
C LEU A 180 10.32 4.21 -10.49
N ARG A 181 9.07 4.66 -10.43
CA ARG A 181 8.56 5.46 -9.33
C ARG A 181 7.81 4.58 -8.34
N PHE A 182 8.45 4.25 -7.24
CA PHE A 182 7.86 3.38 -6.21
C PHE A 182 8.41 3.68 -4.81
N ASP A 183 7.78 3.10 -3.79
CA ASP A 183 8.25 3.12 -2.40
C ASP A 183 9.21 1.94 -2.19
N ALA A 184 10.51 2.27 -1.99
CA ALA A 184 11.57 1.26 -1.85
C ALA A 184 11.32 0.28 -0.70
N VAL A 185 10.88 0.79 0.45
CA VAL A 185 10.68 -0.02 1.66
C VAL A 185 9.55 -1.04 1.44
N LEU A 186 8.47 -0.61 0.79
CA LEU A 186 7.34 -1.50 0.52
C LEU A 186 7.66 -2.52 -0.58
N VAL A 187 8.36 -2.12 -1.65
CA VAL A 187 8.74 -3.06 -2.72
C VAL A 187 9.82 -4.04 -2.23
N GLU A 188 10.78 -3.60 -1.42
CA GLU A 188 11.73 -4.50 -0.74
C GLU A 188 11.00 -5.56 0.07
N ARG A 189 9.95 -5.16 0.79
CA ARG A 189 9.11 -6.07 1.56
C ARG A 189 8.37 -7.10 0.68
N VAL A 190 7.89 -6.70 -0.50
CA VAL A 190 7.31 -7.65 -1.47
C VAL A 190 8.35 -8.69 -1.85
N LEU A 191 9.55 -8.25 -2.23
CA LEU A 191 10.65 -9.15 -2.61
C LEU A 191 11.04 -10.07 -1.45
N ALA A 192 11.21 -9.54 -0.24
CA ALA A 192 11.53 -10.33 0.95
C ALA A 192 10.49 -11.42 1.20
N ASN A 193 9.19 -11.09 1.17
CA ASN A 193 8.11 -12.07 1.34
C ASN A 193 8.13 -13.16 0.27
N LEU A 194 8.38 -12.80 -0.99
CA LEU A 194 8.44 -13.77 -2.10
C LEU A 194 9.66 -14.67 -1.98
N LEU A 195 10.81 -14.11 -1.62
CA LEU A 195 12.07 -14.86 -1.41
C LEU A 195 11.98 -15.79 -0.18
N GLU A 196 11.38 -15.33 0.91
CA GLU A 196 11.11 -16.18 2.08
C GLU A 196 10.19 -17.36 1.73
N ASN A 197 9.15 -17.11 0.91
CA ASN A 197 8.28 -18.17 0.43
C ASN A 197 9.07 -19.17 -0.44
N ALA A 198 9.89 -18.69 -1.38
CA ALA A 198 10.75 -19.54 -2.20
C ALA A 198 11.67 -20.40 -1.31
N ALA A 199 12.41 -19.79 -0.39
CA ALA A 199 13.30 -20.51 0.52
C ALA A 199 12.59 -21.54 1.41
N LYS A 200 11.31 -21.33 1.69
CA LYS A 200 10.51 -22.18 2.56
C LYS A 200 9.92 -23.39 1.85
N TYR A 201 9.57 -23.25 0.58
CA TYR A 201 8.87 -24.31 -0.17
C TYR A 201 9.76 -25.03 -1.19
N THR A 202 10.94 -24.49 -1.47
CA THR A 202 11.90 -25.09 -2.40
C THR A 202 12.77 -26.13 -1.67
N PRO A 203 13.06 -27.28 -2.28
CA PRO A 203 14.02 -28.24 -1.74
C PRO A 203 15.41 -27.61 -1.57
N ALA A 204 16.10 -27.96 -0.49
CA ALA A 204 17.44 -27.42 -0.23
C ALA A 204 18.39 -27.68 -1.40
N GLY A 205 19.18 -26.70 -1.78
CA GLY A 205 20.13 -26.78 -2.91
C GLY A 205 19.54 -26.39 -4.28
N SER A 206 18.21 -26.28 -4.40
CA SER A 206 17.59 -25.80 -5.65
C SER A 206 17.68 -24.29 -5.76
N PRO A 207 17.89 -23.75 -6.97
CA PRO A 207 18.04 -22.31 -7.16
C PRO A 207 16.72 -21.56 -7.04
N VAL A 208 16.81 -20.31 -6.58
CA VAL A 208 15.76 -19.31 -6.63
C VAL A 208 16.21 -18.21 -7.60
N THR A 209 15.36 -17.84 -8.54
CA THR A 209 15.69 -16.83 -9.55
C THR A 209 14.83 -15.59 -9.34
N ILE A 210 15.47 -14.42 -9.31
CA ILE A 210 14.81 -13.12 -9.38
C ILE A 210 15.08 -12.57 -10.77
N GLY A 211 14.03 -12.05 -11.43
CA GLY A 211 14.19 -11.42 -12.73
C GLY A 211 13.25 -10.26 -12.92
N ALA A 212 13.51 -9.46 -13.94
CA ALA A 212 12.63 -8.40 -14.38
C ALA A 212 12.64 -8.26 -15.90
N ALA A 213 11.53 -7.74 -16.46
CA ALA A 213 11.43 -7.40 -17.87
C ALA A 213 10.57 -6.14 -18.05
N ALA A 214 11.05 -5.21 -18.85
CA ALA A 214 10.30 -4.01 -19.18
C ALA A 214 9.29 -4.29 -20.30
N THR A 215 8.04 -3.84 -20.10
CA THR A 215 7.02 -3.74 -21.14
C THR A 215 6.84 -2.27 -21.53
N ARG A 216 5.84 -1.97 -22.39
CA ARG A 216 5.54 -0.57 -22.75
C ARG A 216 4.99 0.24 -21.59
N GLU A 217 4.18 -0.37 -20.72
CA GLU A 217 3.40 0.31 -19.68
C GLU A 217 3.89 0.01 -18.26
N SER A 218 4.63 -1.08 -18.07
CA SER A 218 5.08 -1.55 -16.76
C SER A 218 6.41 -2.28 -16.82
N VAL A 219 7.01 -2.52 -15.66
CA VAL A 219 8.06 -3.51 -15.49
C VAL A 219 7.47 -4.69 -14.74
N GLU A 220 7.58 -5.89 -15.32
CA GLU A 220 7.29 -7.14 -14.65
C GLU A 220 8.50 -7.58 -13.85
N VAL A 221 8.30 -7.89 -12.57
CA VAL A 221 9.32 -8.43 -11.66
C VAL A 221 8.85 -9.78 -11.17
N TRP A 222 9.74 -10.77 -11.14
CA TRP A 222 9.36 -12.11 -10.69
C TRP A 222 10.38 -12.72 -9.76
N VAL A 223 9.86 -13.61 -8.91
CA VAL A 223 10.64 -14.57 -8.13
C VAL A 223 10.16 -15.96 -8.53
N ALA A 224 11.09 -16.80 -8.99
CA ALA A 224 10.82 -18.16 -9.45
C ALA A 224 11.62 -19.16 -8.61
N ASP A 225 10.99 -20.26 -8.23
CA ASP A 225 11.57 -21.35 -7.48
C ASP A 225 11.45 -22.69 -8.22
N GLU A 226 12.13 -23.70 -7.72
CA GLU A 226 12.07 -25.09 -8.21
C GLU A 226 11.38 -26.01 -7.16
N GLY A 227 10.37 -25.48 -6.47
CA GLY A 227 9.57 -26.21 -5.50
C GLY A 227 8.47 -27.08 -6.13
N PRO A 228 7.47 -27.48 -5.34
CA PRO A 228 6.36 -28.31 -5.82
C PRO A 228 5.34 -27.61 -6.71
N GLY A 229 5.54 -26.30 -6.97
CA GLY A 229 4.56 -25.46 -7.68
C GLY A 229 3.35 -25.06 -6.82
N LEU A 230 2.39 -24.41 -7.45
CA LEU A 230 1.16 -23.96 -6.80
C LEU A 230 0.09 -25.05 -6.84
N PRO A 231 -0.80 -25.12 -5.84
CA PRO A 231 -1.96 -26.02 -5.88
C PRO A 231 -2.86 -25.66 -7.07
N PRO A 232 -3.17 -26.62 -7.94
CA PRO A 232 -4.00 -26.38 -9.13
C PRO A 232 -5.36 -25.77 -8.79
N GLY A 233 -5.76 -24.73 -9.54
CA GLY A 233 -7.04 -24.04 -9.36
C GLY A 233 -7.11 -23.12 -8.12
N ARG A 234 -5.99 -22.90 -7.44
CA ARG A 234 -5.91 -22.01 -6.26
C ARG A 234 -4.95 -20.84 -6.45
N GLU A 235 -4.51 -20.58 -7.67
CA GLU A 235 -3.50 -19.57 -8.01
C GLU A 235 -3.93 -18.15 -7.59
N ALA A 236 -5.24 -17.87 -7.62
CA ALA A 236 -5.79 -16.61 -7.13
C ALA A 236 -5.99 -16.61 -5.60
N LEU A 237 -6.36 -17.76 -5.03
CA LEU A 237 -6.70 -17.89 -3.62
C LEU A 237 -5.47 -17.77 -2.69
N ILE A 238 -4.28 -18.10 -3.17
CA ILE A 238 -3.04 -17.99 -2.37
C ILE A 238 -2.73 -16.57 -1.90
N PHE A 239 -3.34 -15.55 -2.53
CA PHE A 239 -3.23 -14.14 -2.14
C PHE A 239 -4.32 -13.70 -1.15
N GLU A 240 -5.27 -14.59 -0.81
CA GLU A 240 -6.28 -14.31 0.22
C GLU A 240 -5.68 -14.43 1.63
N LYS A 241 -6.27 -13.68 2.57
CA LYS A 241 -5.81 -13.65 3.96
C LYS A 241 -5.99 -15.02 4.62
N PHE A 242 -4.96 -15.41 5.40
CA PHE A 242 -4.96 -16.67 6.14
C PHE A 242 -5.07 -17.93 5.26
N GLU A 243 -4.99 -17.79 3.93
CA GLU A 243 -4.96 -18.92 3.04
C GLU A 243 -3.58 -19.59 3.05
N ARG A 244 -3.61 -20.94 3.09
CA ARG A 244 -2.42 -21.80 3.04
C ARG A 244 -2.64 -22.84 1.95
N GLY A 245 -1.64 -23.03 1.11
CA GLY A 245 -1.73 -23.93 -0.04
C GLY A 245 -2.09 -25.37 0.31
N ARG A 246 -1.68 -25.84 1.50
CA ARG A 246 -2.08 -27.16 2.08
C ARG A 246 -2.41 -26.94 3.56
N LYS A 247 -3.57 -27.42 4.00
CA LYS A 247 -4.03 -27.30 5.40
C LYS A 247 -3.11 -28.02 6.42
N GLU A 248 -2.35 -29.01 5.98
CA GLU A 248 -1.49 -29.88 6.82
C GLU A 248 0.01 -29.64 6.59
N SER A 249 0.41 -28.50 6.01
CA SER A 249 1.83 -28.18 5.82
C SER A 249 2.50 -28.00 7.19
N ALA A 250 3.46 -28.86 7.52
CA ALA A 250 4.33 -28.74 8.69
C ALA A 250 5.17 -27.45 8.69
N THR A 251 5.14 -26.72 7.59
CA THR A 251 5.92 -25.50 7.38
C THR A 251 5.23 -24.31 8.06
N PRO A 252 5.87 -23.64 9.04
CA PRO A 252 5.27 -22.55 9.81
C PRO A 252 4.99 -21.32 8.93
N GLY A 253 3.80 -20.69 9.11
CA GLY A 253 3.41 -19.46 8.41
C GLY A 253 1.95 -19.15 8.63
N VAL A 254 1.58 -17.85 8.64
CA VAL A 254 0.24 -17.37 8.98
C VAL A 254 -0.64 -17.13 7.77
N GLY A 255 -0.07 -17.19 6.55
CA GLY A 255 -0.83 -16.93 5.32
C GLY A 255 -1.15 -15.46 5.09
N LEU A 256 -0.32 -14.53 5.60
CA LEU A 256 -0.48 -13.09 5.38
C LEU A 256 0.52 -12.51 4.37
N GLY A 257 1.68 -13.16 4.15
CA GLY A 257 2.75 -12.60 3.32
C GLY A 257 2.32 -12.27 1.90
N LEU A 258 1.66 -13.21 1.20
CA LEU A 258 1.18 -12.98 -0.17
C LEU A 258 0.03 -11.97 -0.24
N ALA A 259 -0.86 -11.93 0.75
CA ALA A 259 -1.91 -10.93 0.85
C ALA A 259 -1.33 -9.52 1.00
N ILE A 260 -0.26 -9.37 1.80
CA ILE A 260 0.49 -8.12 1.93
C ILE A 260 1.15 -7.74 0.60
N CYS A 261 1.78 -8.69 -0.10
CA CYS A 261 2.34 -8.45 -1.43
C CYS A 261 1.29 -7.89 -2.39
N ARG A 262 0.10 -8.49 -2.44
CA ARG A 262 -1.02 -8.02 -3.28
C ARG A 262 -1.45 -6.61 -2.90
N ALA A 263 -1.58 -6.30 -1.62
CA ALA A 263 -1.98 -4.98 -1.15
C ALA A 263 -0.93 -3.91 -1.48
N ILE A 264 0.36 -4.19 -1.28
CA ILE A 264 1.45 -3.27 -1.62
C ILE A 264 1.50 -3.02 -3.12
N VAL A 265 1.47 -4.07 -3.94
CA VAL A 265 1.52 -3.95 -5.40
C VAL A 265 0.31 -3.20 -5.94
N ALA A 266 -0.90 -3.47 -5.41
CA ALA A 266 -2.12 -2.74 -5.77
C ALA A 266 -2.03 -1.25 -5.39
N ALA A 267 -1.46 -0.92 -4.22
CA ALA A 267 -1.22 0.48 -3.82
C ALA A 267 -0.29 1.22 -4.78
N HIS A 268 0.64 0.51 -5.43
CA HIS A 268 1.51 1.06 -6.48
C HIS A 268 0.86 1.08 -7.87
N GLY A 269 -0.43 0.69 -8.01
CA GLY A 269 -1.13 0.61 -9.29
C GLY A 269 -0.73 -0.60 -10.15
N GLY A 270 -0.05 -1.59 -9.56
CA GLY A 270 0.35 -2.83 -10.22
C GLY A 270 -0.59 -4.00 -9.93
N THR A 271 -0.20 -5.16 -10.45
CA THR A 271 -0.89 -6.44 -10.23
C THR A 271 0.13 -7.50 -9.83
N ILE A 272 -0.31 -8.50 -9.06
CA ILE A 272 0.51 -9.66 -8.70
C ILE A 272 -0.23 -10.95 -9.05
N ARG A 273 0.49 -11.92 -9.58
CA ARG A 273 -0.02 -13.26 -9.91
C ARG A 273 1.00 -14.34 -9.53
N GLY A 274 0.50 -15.53 -9.30
CA GLY A 274 1.31 -16.74 -9.12
C GLY A 274 0.98 -17.73 -10.22
N GLU A 275 1.99 -18.43 -10.72
CA GLU A 275 1.88 -19.43 -11.76
C GLU A 275 2.77 -20.65 -11.45
N THR A 276 2.33 -21.83 -11.85
CA THR A 276 3.18 -23.03 -11.83
C THR A 276 4.00 -23.05 -13.11
N ARG A 277 5.31 -23.25 -12.97
CA ARG A 277 6.22 -23.30 -14.12
C ARG A 277 6.08 -24.63 -14.87
N PRO A 278 6.21 -24.61 -16.20
CA PRO A 278 6.20 -25.86 -16.99
C PRO A 278 7.30 -26.85 -16.59
N GLU A 279 8.47 -26.32 -16.18
CA GLU A 279 9.63 -27.12 -15.76
C GLU A 279 9.55 -27.59 -14.30
N GLY A 280 8.47 -27.24 -13.59
CA GLY A 280 8.28 -27.44 -12.16
C GLY A 280 8.63 -26.20 -11.33
N GLY A 281 8.06 -26.12 -10.14
CA GLY A 281 8.19 -24.97 -9.23
C GLY A 281 7.12 -23.92 -9.43
N ALA A 282 7.21 -22.84 -8.64
CA ALA A 282 6.33 -21.70 -8.71
C ALA A 282 7.05 -20.44 -9.23
N ARG A 283 6.29 -19.55 -9.83
CA ARG A 283 6.75 -18.22 -10.23
C ARG A 283 5.70 -17.20 -9.79
N PHE A 284 6.15 -16.25 -8.98
CA PHE A 284 5.34 -15.10 -8.57
C PHE A 284 5.78 -13.90 -9.37
N VAL A 285 4.84 -13.27 -10.06
CA VAL A 285 5.09 -12.12 -10.94
C VAL A 285 4.29 -10.94 -10.44
N PHE A 286 4.93 -9.79 -10.26
CA PHE A 286 4.23 -8.54 -9.99
C PHE A 286 4.66 -7.45 -10.97
N THR A 287 3.79 -6.47 -11.17
CA THR A 287 4.04 -5.35 -12.08
C THR A 287 4.19 -4.05 -11.29
N LEU A 288 5.09 -3.18 -11.76
CA LEU A 288 5.17 -1.79 -11.35
C LEU A 288 4.94 -0.90 -12.58
N PRO A 289 4.07 0.13 -12.50
CA PRO A 289 3.84 1.04 -13.61
C PRO A 289 5.13 1.72 -14.06
N ARG A 290 5.34 1.80 -15.36
CA ARG A 290 6.44 2.53 -15.96
C ARG A 290 6.01 3.98 -16.16
N GLY A 291 6.45 4.88 -15.30
CA GLY A 291 6.27 6.30 -15.50
C GLY A 291 7.31 6.90 -16.44
N GLU A 292 7.19 8.18 -16.73
CA GLU A 292 8.25 8.97 -17.37
C GLU A 292 9.04 9.69 -16.27
N PRO A 293 10.34 9.40 -16.10
CA PRO A 293 11.16 10.13 -15.14
C PRO A 293 11.28 11.59 -15.55
N PRO A 294 11.35 12.55 -14.60
CA PRO A 294 11.57 13.94 -14.90
C PRO A 294 12.88 14.09 -15.69
N ARG A 295 12.89 14.96 -16.70
CA ARG A 295 14.11 15.30 -17.43
C ARG A 295 15.01 16.12 -16.50
N ILE A 296 16.32 15.92 -16.62
CA ILE A 296 17.31 16.64 -15.79
C ILE A 296 17.19 18.17 -15.98
N GLU A 297 16.73 18.62 -17.14
CA GLU A 297 16.43 20.02 -17.44
C GLU A 297 15.30 20.62 -16.57
N ASP A 298 14.36 19.79 -16.09
CA ASP A 298 13.24 20.24 -15.25
C ASP A 298 13.64 20.40 -13.76
N LEU A 299 14.84 20.00 -13.37
CA LEU A 299 15.34 20.09 -11.98
C LEU A 299 16.17 21.37 -11.73
N ASP A 300 16.63 22.05 -12.78
CA ASP A 300 17.51 23.23 -12.67
C ASP A 300 16.72 24.57 -12.54
N ASP A 301 15.42 24.57 -12.88
CA ASP A 301 14.58 25.79 -12.83
C ASP A 301 13.97 26.09 -11.45
N GLY A 302 14.25 25.29 -10.43
CA GLY A 302 13.61 25.39 -9.10
C GLY A 302 14.33 26.21 -8.02
N ASP A 303 15.63 26.49 -8.14
CA ASP A 303 16.42 26.99 -7.01
C ASP A 303 17.04 28.41 -7.17
N ASP A 304 16.76 29.11 -8.25
CA ASP A 304 17.38 30.43 -8.49
C ASP A 304 16.53 31.64 -8.04
N ASN A 305 15.47 31.44 -7.23
CA ASN A 305 14.63 32.53 -6.71
C ASN A 305 14.60 32.65 -5.18
N ALA A 306 15.62 32.17 -4.48
CA ALA A 306 15.91 32.57 -3.11
C ALA A 306 16.87 33.76 -3.12
N ALA A 307 16.37 34.95 -3.46
CA ALA A 307 17.07 36.21 -3.29
C ALA A 307 17.53 36.35 -1.82
N MET A 308 18.82 36.22 -1.59
CA MET A 308 19.44 36.57 -0.31
C MET A 308 19.07 38.02 0.06
N PRO A 309 18.61 38.31 1.27
CA PRO A 309 18.51 39.68 1.73
C PRO A 309 19.90 40.27 1.84
N ARG A 310 20.15 41.34 1.10
CA ARG A 310 21.39 42.13 1.20
C ARG A 310 21.58 42.58 2.63
N ALA A 311 22.72 42.20 3.22
CA ALA A 311 23.19 42.73 4.49
C ALA A 311 23.29 44.27 4.38
N THR A 312 22.54 44.96 5.20
CA THR A 312 22.67 46.40 5.41
C THR A 312 23.93 46.64 6.22
N ASP A 313 24.85 47.38 5.62
CA ASP A 313 26.08 47.89 6.21
C ASP A 313 25.78 48.78 7.43
N PRO A 314 26.41 48.59 8.59
CA PRO A 314 26.26 49.49 9.73
C PRO A 314 27.40 50.51 9.79
N GLU A 315 27.44 51.46 8.87
CA GLU A 315 28.34 52.63 8.96
C GLU A 315 27.58 53.89 8.52
N ASN A 316 26.81 54.51 9.45
CA ASN A 316 26.58 55.94 9.57
C ASN A 316 25.58 56.29 10.69
N ALA A 317 26.09 56.40 11.92
CA ALA A 317 25.43 57.20 12.94
C ALA A 317 26.52 57.86 13.81
N ARG A 318 26.82 59.08 13.44
CA ARG A 318 27.34 60.04 14.38
C ARG A 318 26.18 60.85 14.94
#